data_0d63336c9fb80e56dc7bd40a79488c04
#
_entry.id   0d63336c9fb80e56dc7bd40a79488c04
#
_cell.length_a   1.000
_cell.length_b   1.000
_cell.length_c   1.000
_cell.angle_alpha   90.00
_cell.angle_beta   90.00
_cell.angle_gamma   90.00
#
_symmetry.space_group_name_H-M   'P 1'
#
loop_
_entity.id
_entity.type
_entity.pdbx_description
1 polymer ?
#
loop_
_entity_poly.entity_id
_entity_poly.type
_entity_poly.pdbx_seq_one_letter_code
_entity_poly.pdbx_strand_id
1 'polypeptide(L)'
;LRHEHPDVGRYARVDEIPFDFERRRVSVVVEDGGRRLLITKGAPESVLSACVAVELDGAAKPFDSTARAEADALFGRLSADGYRVLAVAYRAVERQAAYTVGDEHTLTFAGFAAFLDPPREGVLETIVALRADGVEVKIVTGDNELVTQRICAEVGLAAGAIVLGDEIDRMSDPALAAVAARTTVFARVSPMQKNRIIQALRSRGHVIGCLGD
;
A
#
# COMPACT_ATOMS: atom_id res chain seq x y z
N LEU A 1 10.20 6.60 23.51
CA LEU A 1 8.90 5.93 23.44
C LEU A 1 9.12 4.49 23.89
N ARG A 2 8.58 4.10 25.07
CA ARG A 2 8.51 2.68 25.49
C ARG A 2 7.49 2.02 24.57
N HIS A 3 7.94 1.09 23.75
CA HIS A 3 7.04 0.19 23.04
C HIS A 3 6.53 -0.86 24.06
N GLU A 4 5.37 -0.61 24.65
CA GLU A 4 4.64 -1.66 25.32
C GLU A 4 4.08 -2.57 24.21
N HIS A 5 4.68 -3.76 24.07
CA HIS A 5 4.09 -4.80 23.23
C HIS A 5 2.88 -5.34 23.99
N PRO A 6 1.65 -5.20 23.47
CA PRO A 6 0.49 -5.81 24.12
C PRO A 6 0.70 -7.31 24.19
N ASP A 7 0.28 -7.92 25.29
CA ASP A 7 0.30 -9.37 25.44
C ASP A 7 -0.66 -10.01 24.44
N VAL A 8 -0.10 -10.49 23.35
CA VAL A 8 -0.85 -11.24 22.31
C VAL A 8 -0.82 -12.74 22.53
N GLY A 9 -0.17 -13.22 23.60
CA GLY A 9 0.03 -14.65 23.89
C GLY A 9 -1.28 -15.42 24.08
N ARG A 10 -2.38 -14.74 24.40
CA ARG A 10 -3.71 -15.34 24.50
C ARG A 10 -4.33 -15.73 23.15
N TYR A 11 -3.85 -15.16 22.05
CA TYR A 11 -4.37 -15.43 20.71
C TYR A 11 -3.59 -16.56 20.05
N ALA A 12 -4.26 -17.67 19.76
CA ALA A 12 -3.68 -18.76 18.97
C ALA A 12 -4.00 -18.53 17.49
N ARG A 13 -2.97 -18.50 16.64
CA ARG A 13 -3.17 -18.45 15.18
C ARG A 13 -3.74 -19.79 14.72
N VAL A 14 -4.86 -19.74 14.00
CA VAL A 14 -5.59 -20.90 13.47
C VAL A 14 -5.34 -21.10 12.00
N ASP A 15 -5.42 -19.99 11.20
CA ASP A 15 -5.32 -20.04 9.75
C ASP A 15 -4.85 -18.70 9.19
N GLU A 16 -4.54 -18.67 7.90
CA GLU A 16 -4.16 -17.47 7.17
C GLU A 16 -4.71 -17.49 5.74
N ILE A 17 -5.24 -16.36 5.28
CA ILE A 17 -5.52 -16.10 3.88
C ILE A 17 -4.36 -15.24 3.36
N PRO A 18 -3.43 -15.81 2.55
CA PRO A 18 -2.21 -15.14 2.15
C PRO A 18 -2.45 -13.82 1.41
N PHE A 19 -1.42 -12.96 1.42
CA PHE A 19 -1.44 -11.72 0.65
C PHE A 19 -1.59 -12.02 -0.85
N ASP A 20 -2.38 -11.21 -1.52
CA ASP A 20 -2.60 -11.23 -2.95
C ASP A 20 -2.51 -9.81 -3.53
N PHE A 21 -1.83 -9.65 -4.66
CA PHE A 21 -1.60 -8.35 -5.28
C PHE A 21 -2.85 -7.72 -5.90
N GLU A 22 -3.85 -8.52 -6.28
CA GLU A 22 -5.13 -7.99 -6.78
C GLU A 22 -5.98 -7.48 -5.63
N ARG A 23 -6.07 -8.28 -4.56
CA ARG A 23 -6.82 -7.92 -3.34
C ARG A 23 -6.06 -6.91 -2.47
N ARG A 24 -4.74 -6.86 -2.52
CA ARG A 24 -3.86 -5.99 -1.73
C ARG A 24 -4.13 -6.05 -0.22
N ARG A 25 -4.48 -7.25 0.29
CA ARG A 25 -4.75 -7.52 1.71
C ARG A 25 -4.39 -8.94 2.08
N VAL A 26 -4.15 -9.14 3.37
CA VAL A 26 -3.87 -10.42 4.02
C VAL A 26 -4.77 -10.56 5.22
N SER A 27 -5.23 -11.77 5.52
CA SER A 27 -6.03 -12.04 6.70
C SER A 27 -5.42 -13.16 7.52
N VAL A 28 -5.56 -13.06 8.83
CA VAL A 28 -5.23 -14.12 9.78
C VAL A 28 -6.46 -14.47 10.60
N VAL A 29 -6.64 -15.74 10.90
CA VAL A 29 -7.67 -16.19 11.82
C VAL A 29 -7.00 -16.56 13.14
N VAL A 30 -7.48 -15.96 14.22
CA VAL A 30 -7.00 -16.22 15.57
C VAL A 30 -8.14 -16.73 16.45
N GLU A 31 -7.78 -17.53 17.46
CA GLU A 31 -8.72 -18.01 18.47
C GLU A 31 -8.33 -17.47 19.85
N ASP A 32 -9.31 -16.93 20.57
CA ASP A 32 -9.20 -16.50 21.97
C ASP A 32 -10.45 -16.98 22.73
N GLY A 33 -10.24 -17.80 23.76
CA GLY A 33 -11.32 -18.30 24.62
C GLY A 33 -12.45 -19.02 23.88
N GLY A 34 -12.15 -19.72 22.79
CA GLY A 34 -13.11 -20.45 21.97
C GLY A 34 -13.82 -19.60 20.91
N ARG A 35 -13.54 -18.30 20.84
CA ARG A 35 -14.04 -17.39 19.79
C ARG A 35 -12.98 -17.23 18.71
N ARG A 36 -13.40 -17.23 17.45
CA ARG A 36 -12.51 -16.97 16.32
C ARG A 36 -12.75 -15.60 15.74
N LEU A 37 -11.66 -14.90 15.48
CA LEU A 37 -11.64 -13.61 14.80
C LEU A 37 -10.82 -13.74 13.52
N LEU A 38 -11.39 -13.31 12.41
CA LEU A 38 -10.67 -13.06 11.18
C LEU A 38 -10.24 -11.59 11.22
N ILE A 39 -8.94 -11.35 11.15
CA ILE A 39 -8.32 -10.02 11.18
C ILE A 39 -7.67 -9.78 9.83
N THR A 40 -8.11 -8.74 9.15
CA THR A 40 -7.65 -8.35 7.81
C THR A 40 -6.85 -7.06 7.88
N LYS A 41 -5.69 -7.02 7.24
CA LYS A 41 -4.91 -5.79 7.02
C LYS A 41 -4.51 -5.65 5.57
N GLY A 42 -4.44 -4.43 5.06
CA GLY A 42 -4.06 -4.18 3.68
C GLY A 42 -4.23 -2.74 3.23
N ALA A 43 -4.22 -2.55 1.92
CA ALA A 43 -4.47 -1.25 1.32
C ALA A 43 -5.83 -0.69 1.77
N PRO A 44 -5.89 0.59 2.22
CA PRO A 44 -7.11 1.17 2.76
C PRO A 44 -8.32 0.99 1.86
N GLU A 45 -8.19 1.23 0.57
CA GLU A 45 -9.29 1.12 -0.40
C GLU A 45 -9.85 -0.30 -0.45
N SER A 46 -8.98 -1.31 -0.39
CA SER A 46 -9.36 -2.72 -0.43
C SER A 46 -10.05 -3.17 0.84
N VAL A 47 -9.49 -2.83 2.01
CA VAL A 47 -10.06 -3.24 3.31
C VAL A 47 -11.38 -2.52 3.58
N LEU A 48 -11.42 -1.19 3.39
CA LEU A 48 -12.63 -0.40 3.63
C LEU A 48 -13.79 -0.82 2.73
N SER A 49 -13.54 -1.31 1.50
CA SER A 49 -14.60 -1.81 0.61
C SER A 49 -15.29 -3.08 1.14
N ALA A 50 -14.61 -3.86 2.00
CA ALA A 50 -15.14 -5.06 2.63
C ALA A 50 -15.84 -4.78 3.97
N CYS A 51 -15.79 -3.53 4.47
CA CYS A 51 -16.35 -3.14 5.76
C CYS A 51 -17.81 -2.70 5.65
N VAL A 52 -18.59 -3.11 6.62
CA VAL A 52 -20.01 -2.69 6.81
C VAL A 52 -20.22 -1.97 8.14
N ALA A 53 -19.26 -2.08 9.04
CA ALA A 53 -19.26 -1.43 10.34
C ALA A 53 -17.91 -0.77 10.62
N VAL A 54 -17.89 0.19 11.55
CA VAL A 54 -16.69 0.83 12.11
C VAL A 54 -16.73 0.73 13.63
N GLU A 55 -15.59 0.47 14.23
CA GLU A 55 -15.45 0.49 15.69
C GLU A 55 -15.18 1.92 16.16
N LEU A 56 -16.08 2.45 16.99
CA LEU A 56 -15.96 3.75 17.64
C LEU A 56 -16.26 3.58 19.12
N ASP A 57 -15.29 3.98 19.96
CA ASP A 57 -15.41 3.88 21.44
C ASP A 57 -15.72 2.46 21.94
N GLY A 58 -15.13 1.44 21.30
CA GLY A 58 -15.33 0.03 21.65
C GLY A 58 -16.67 -0.56 21.20
N ALA A 59 -17.46 0.15 20.37
CA ALA A 59 -18.73 -0.31 19.84
C ALA A 59 -18.72 -0.30 18.30
N ALA A 60 -19.24 -1.37 17.69
CA ALA A 60 -19.44 -1.41 16.25
C ALA A 60 -20.68 -0.58 15.85
N LYS A 61 -20.49 0.39 14.96
CA LYS A 61 -21.52 1.24 14.38
C LYS A 61 -21.60 1.01 12.87
N PRO A 62 -22.70 1.31 12.18
CA PRO A 62 -22.77 1.21 10.73
C PRO A 62 -21.67 2.02 10.06
N PHE A 63 -21.01 1.45 9.04
CA PHE A 63 -20.03 2.15 8.21
C PHE A 63 -20.75 2.80 7.03
N ASP A 64 -21.50 3.86 7.34
CA ASP A 64 -22.27 4.61 6.36
C ASP A 64 -21.40 5.57 5.52
N SER A 65 -22.02 6.33 4.62
CA SER A 65 -21.34 7.25 3.74
C SER A 65 -20.54 8.34 4.49
N THR A 66 -21.03 8.78 5.66
CA THR A 66 -20.36 9.80 6.48
C THR A 66 -19.10 9.22 7.12
N ALA A 67 -19.21 8.07 7.81
CA ALA A 67 -18.07 7.38 8.41
C ALA A 67 -17.04 6.98 7.33
N ARG A 68 -17.51 6.59 6.14
CA ARG A 68 -16.62 6.29 5.01
C ARG A 68 -15.85 7.53 4.56
N ALA A 69 -16.51 8.67 4.38
CA ALA A 69 -15.87 9.92 3.97
C ALA A 69 -14.85 10.41 5.01
N GLU A 70 -15.14 10.24 6.31
CA GLU A 70 -14.21 10.56 7.39
C GLU A 70 -12.95 9.67 7.36
N ALA A 71 -13.12 8.36 7.14
CA ALA A 71 -12.01 7.43 6.99
C ALA A 71 -11.15 7.77 5.76
N ASP A 72 -11.77 8.03 4.61
CA ASP A 72 -11.06 8.40 3.38
C ASP A 72 -10.31 9.74 3.54
N ALA A 73 -10.91 10.72 4.23
CA ALA A 73 -10.26 11.99 4.55
C ALA A 73 -9.07 11.82 5.50
N LEU A 74 -9.19 10.97 6.53
CA LEU A 74 -8.08 10.65 7.43
C LEU A 74 -6.94 9.94 6.70
N PHE A 75 -7.26 8.96 5.86
CA PHE A 75 -6.29 8.28 5.02
C PHE A 75 -5.54 9.26 4.11
N GLY A 76 -6.27 10.19 3.46
CA GLY A 76 -5.68 11.23 2.62
C GLY A 76 -4.71 12.14 3.38
N ARG A 77 -5.08 12.58 4.58
CA ARG A 77 -4.19 13.40 5.44
C ARG A 77 -2.92 12.64 5.83
N LEU A 78 -3.06 11.41 6.36
CA LEU A 78 -1.91 10.60 6.76
C LEU A 78 -0.96 10.35 5.58
N SER A 79 -1.51 10.07 4.39
CA SER A 79 -0.71 9.86 3.18
C SER A 79 0.01 11.15 2.72
N ALA A 80 -0.65 12.30 2.79
CA ALA A 80 -0.05 13.61 2.48
C ALA A 80 1.09 13.98 3.45
N ASP A 81 0.98 13.53 4.71
CA ASP A 81 2.03 13.67 5.72
C ASP A 81 3.19 12.67 5.53
N GLY A 82 3.11 11.79 4.51
CA GLY A 82 4.16 10.83 4.16
C GLY A 82 4.05 9.47 4.86
N TYR A 83 2.97 9.20 5.57
CA TYR A 83 2.79 7.89 6.21
C TYR A 83 2.35 6.83 5.21
N ARG A 84 2.98 5.66 5.27
CA ARG A 84 2.45 4.43 4.69
C ARG A 84 1.32 3.93 5.58
N VAL A 85 0.12 3.84 5.03
CA VAL A 85 -1.09 3.54 5.79
C VAL A 85 -1.63 2.18 5.40
N LEU A 86 -1.90 1.33 6.41
CA LEU A 86 -2.66 0.10 6.27
C LEU A 86 -3.98 0.24 7.03
N ALA A 87 -5.07 -0.17 6.42
CA ALA A 87 -6.32 -0.35 7.15
C ALA A 87 -6.33 -1.71 7.85
N VAL A 88 -6.93 -1.74 9.03
CA VAL A 88 -7.15 -2.96 9.83
C VAL A 88 -8.64 -3.10 10.06
N ALA A 89 -9.14 -4.29 9.81
CA ALA A 89 -10.54 -4.64 10.05
C ALA A 89 -10.65 -6.06 10.59
N TYR A 90 -11.78 -6.39 11.20
CA TYR A 90 -12.00 -7.71 11.75
C TYR A 90 -13.47 -8.13 11.70
N ARG A 91 -13.71 -9.41 11.90
CA ARG A 91 -15.05 -9.95 12.20
C ARG A 91 -14.95 -11.25 13.00
N ALA A 92 -15.97 -11.56 13.78
CA ALA A 92 -16.13 -12.89 14.33
C ALA A 92 -16.50 -13.89 13.22
N VAL A 93 -15.88 -15.07 13.26
CA VAL A 93 -16.13 -16.15 12.30
C VAL A 93 -16.45 -17.45 13.01
N GLU A 94 -17.33 -18.24 12.38
CA GLU A 94 -17.63 -19.60 12.87
C GLU A 94 -16.42 -20.52 12.70
N ARG A 95 -16.41 -21.62 13.47
CA ARG A 95 -15.38 -22.65 13.33
C ARG A 95 -15.56 -23.42 12.03
N GLN A 96 -14.55 -23.41 11.21
CA GLN A 96 -14.49 -24.18 9.97
C GLN A 96 -13.10 -24.79 9.77
N ALA A 97 -13.00 -25.75 8.84
CA ALA A 97 -11.75 -26.49 8.60
C ALA A 97 -10.68 -25.63 7.91
N ALA A 98 -11.09 -24.69 7.06
CA ALA A 98 -10.21 -23.74 6.37
C ALA A 98 -10.98 -22.45 6.10
N TYR A 99 -10.25 -21.34 6.00
CA TYR A 99 -10.78 -20.04 5.66
C TYR A 99 -10.26 -19.59 4.30
N THR A 100 -11.09 -18.90 3.55
CA THR A 100 -10.82 -18.52 2.16
C THR A 100 -11.07 -17.03 1.95
N VAL A 101 -10.72 -16.55 0.77
CA VAL A 101 -11.03 -15.17 0.30
C VAL A 101 -12.51 -14.83 0.46
N GLY A 102 -13.40 -15.83 0.31
CA GLY A 102 -14.83 -15.67 0.50
C GLY A 102 -15.23 -15.27 1.92
N ASP A 103 -14.37 -15.45 2.92
CA ASP A 103 -14.63 -15.07 4.31
C ASP A 103 -14.27 -13.60 4.60
N GLU A 104 -13.57 -12.91 3.70
CA GLU A 104 -13.14 -11.52 3.83
C GLU A 104 -14.23 -10.52 3.45
N HIS A 105 -15.38 -10.60 4.09
CA HIS A 105 -16.52 -9.70 3.85
C HIS A 105 -17.19 -9.31 5.16
N THR A 106 -18.06 -8.30 5.13
CA THR A 106 -18.85 -7.86 6.29
C THR A 106 -17.96 -7.54 7.50
N LEU A 107 -16.81 -6.88 7.22
CA LEU A 107 -15.82 -6.57 8.24
C LEU A 107 -16.23 -5.33 9.05
N THR A 108 -15.69 -5.24 10.26
CA THR A 108 -15.71 -4.04 11.10
C THR A 108 -14.36 -3.34 10.97
N PHE A 109 -14.35 -2.12 10.47
CA PHE A 109 -13.16 -1.29 10.38
C PHE A 109 -12.71 -0.90 11.78
N ALA A 110 -11.47 -1.27 12.17
CA ALA A 110 -10.89 -0.98 13.47
C ALA A 110 -10.04 0.30 13.46
N GLY A 111 -9.48 0.69 12.32
CA GLY A 111 -8.64 1.87 12.21
C GLY A 111 -7.50 1.71 11.21
N PHE A 112 -6.61 2.70 11.22
CA PHE A 112 -5.41 2.69 10.41
C PHE A 112 -4.16 2.44 11.25
N ALA A 113 -3.24 1.65 10.69
CA ALA A 113 -1.85 1.56 11.16
C ALA A 113 -1.00 2.41 10.21
N ALA A 114 -0.37 3.46 10.75
CA ALA A 114 0.44 4.40 10.00
C ALA A 114 1.93 4.19 10.32
N PHE A 115 2.76 4.07 9.29
CA PHE A 115 4.20 3.85 9.39
C PHE A 115 4.94 4.98 8.68
N LEU A 116 5.94 5.54 9.34
CA LEU A 116 6.85 6.50 8.73
C LEU A 116 8.14 5.77 8.37
N ASP A 117 8.53 5.86 7.10
CA ASP A 117 9.77 5.30 6.57
C ASP A 117 10.58 6.46 5.93
N PRO A 118 11.36 7.21 6.72
CA PRO A 118 12.08 8.37 6.22
C PRO A 118 13.18 7.95 5.24
N PRO A 119 13.48 8.79 4.24
CA PRO A 119 14.63 8.56 3.35
C PRO A 119 15.93 8.41 4.14
N ARG A 120 16.83 7.58 3.66
CA ARG A 120 18.16 7.43 4.25
C ARG A 120 18.98 8.70 4.06
N GLU A 121 19.88 8.97 5.01
CA GLU A 121 20.86 10.05 4.88
C GLU A 121 21.69 9.90 3.60
N GLY A 122 22.04 11.00 2.94
CA GLY A 122 22.86 11.02 1.74
C GLY A 122 22.14 10.70 0.42
N VAL A 123 20.83 10.45 0.44
CA VAL A 123 20.04 10.16 -0.79
C VAL A 123 20.04 11.35 -1.74
N LEU A 124 19.89 12.57 -1.24
CA LEU A 124 19.88 13.79 -2.05
C LEU A 124 21.22 13.94 -2.79
N GLU A 125 22.33 13.83 -2.07
CA GLU A 125 23.68 13.94 -2.62
C GLU A 125 23.93 12.85 -3.68
N THR A 126 23.47 11.64 -3.44
CA THR A 126 23.56 10.53 -4.39
C THR A 126 22.78 10.81 -5.67
N ILE A 127 21.56 11.33 -5.57
CA ILE A 127 20.74 11.71 -6.74
C ILE A 127 21.42 12.80 -7.55
N VAL A 128 22.01 13.80 -6.88
CA VAL A 128 22.75 14.90 -7.53
C VAL A 128 23.97 14.34 -8.28
N ALA A 129 24.76 13.47 -7.65
CA ALA A 129 25.92 12.84 -8.28
C ALA A 129 25.53 12.00 -9.51
N LEU A 130 24.50 11.16 -9.41
CA LEU A 130 24.00 10.37 -10.53
C LEU A 130 23.59 11.25 -11.72
N ARG A 131 22.91 12.37 -11.44
CA ARG A 131 22.52 13.33 -12.49
C ARG A 131 23.73 13.99 -13.15
N ALA A 132 24.78 14.32 -12.38
CA ALA A 132 26.02 14.88 -12.91
C ALA A 132 26.73 13.88 -13.85
N ASP A 133 26.61 12.58 -13.59
CA ASP A 133 27.10 11.49 -14.43
C ASP A 133 26.17 11.15 -15.60
N GLY A 134 25.10 11.92 -15.81
CA GLY A 134 24.15 11.72 -16.91
C GLY A 134 23.15 10.59 -16.68
N VAL A 135 23.00 10.10 -15.44
CA VAL A 135 22.05 9.06 -15.07
C VAL A 135 20.71 9.69 -14.68
N GLU A 136 19.65 9.29 -15.37
CA GLU A 136 18.28 9.70 -15.04
C GLU A 136 17.70 8.78 -13.96
N VAL A 137 17.33 9.34 -12.82
CA VAL A 137 16.71 8.60 -11.71
C VAL A 137 15.18 8.58 -11.89
N LYS A 138 14.59 7.39 -11.83
CA LYS A 138 13.14 7.18 -11.86
C LYS A 138 12.71 6.41 -10.60
N ILE A 139 11.57 6.79 -10.02
CA ILE A 139 10.96 6.12 -8.88
C ILE A 139 9.84 5.23 -9.39
N VAL A 140 9.86 3.94 -9.03
CA VAL A 140 8.80 2.97 -9.35
C VAL A 140 8.42 2.24 -8.07
N THR A 141 7.28 2.60 -7.49
CA THR A 141 6.87 2.12 -6.17
C THR A 141 5.44 1.60 -6.16
N GLY A 142 5.17 0.66 -5.24
CA GLY A 142 3.80 0.21 -4.92
C GLY A 142 3.05 1.17 -4.01
N ASP A 143 3.72 2.15 -3.41
CA ASP A 143 3.09 3.15 -2.53
C ASP A 143 2.11 4.05 -3.30
N ASN A 144 1.22 4.70 -2.57
CA ASN A 144 0.29 5.66 -3.17
C ASN A 144 1.02 6.95 -3.60
N GLU A 145 0.37 7.71 -4.48
CA GLU A 145 0.91 8.91 -5.09
C GLU A 145 1.23 10.02 -4.08
N LEU A 146 0.46 10.17 -2.99
CA LEU A 146 0.67 11.22 -1.98
C LEU A 146 1.94 10.95 -1.17
N VAL A 147 2.12 9.72 -0.70
CA VAL A 147 3.35 9.29 0.00
C VAL A 147 4.55 9.45 -0.92
N THR A 148 4.43 9.01 -2.17
CA THR A 148 5.52 9.09 -3.15
C THR A 148 5.89 10.54 -3.44
N GLN A 149 4.91 11.42 -3.60
CA GLN A 149 5.13 12.86 -3.81
C GLN A 149 5.86 13.50 -2.64
N ARG A 150 5.47 13.14 -1.41
CA ARG A 150 6.13 13.62 -0.19
C ARG A 150 7.59 13.18 -0.14
N ILE A 151 7.87 11.90 -0.38
CA ILE A 151 9.24 11.35 -0.41
C ILE A 151 10.06 12.05 -1.50
N CYS A 152 9.52 12.25 -2.71
CA CYS A 152 10.20 12.97 -3.78
C CYS A 152 10.60 14.39 -3.35
N ALA A 153 9.71 15.11 -2.67
CA ALA A 153 9.99 16.46 -2.17
C ALA A 153 11.12 16.46 -1.13
N GLU A 154 11.15 15.47 -0.22
CA GLU A 154 12.18 15.33 0.80
C GLU A 154 13.57 15.02 0.22
N VAL A 155 13.64 14.22 -0.86
CA VAL A 155 14.90 13.88 -1.53
C VAL A 155 15.26 14.83 -2.67
N GLY A 156 14.56 15.97 -2.83
CA GLY A 156 14.85 16.98 -3.84
C GLY A 156 14.63 16.48 -5.29
N LEU A 157 13.80 15.47 -5.50
CA LEU A 157 13.43 14.96 -6.81
C LEU A 157 12.13 15.60 -7.28
N ALA A 158 12.16 16.34 -8.38
CA ALA A 158 10.92 16.86 -8.98
C ALA A 158 10.06 15.69 -9.50
N ALA A 159 8.94 15.43 -8.83
CA ALA A 159 8.06 14.32 -9.20
C ALA A 159 7.44 14.52 -10.58
N GLY A 160 7.14 15.75 -10.97
CA GLY A 160 6.40 16.05 -12.20
C GLY A 160 5.01 15.40 -12.18
N ALA A 161 4.57 14.94 -13.34
CA ALA A 161 3.36 14.13 -13.44
C ALA A 161 3.67 12.71 -12.96
N ILE A 162 2.87 12.20 -12.00
CA ILE A 162 2.96 10.83 -11.50
C ILE A 162 2.04 9.96 -12.36
N VAL A 163 2.57 8.83 -12.84
CA VAL A 163 1.78 7.82 -13.58
C VAL A 163 1.41 6.68 -12.63
N LEU A 164 0.14 6.30 -12.60
CA LEU A 164 -0.38 5.26 -11.72
C LEU A 164 -0.38 3.88 -12.40
N GLY A 165 -0.33 2.82 -11.60
CA GLY A 165 -0.36 1.44 -12.09
C GLY A 165 -1.55 1.17 -13.03
N ASP A 166 -2.75 1.64 -12.66
CA ASP A 166 -3.96 1.46 -13.47
C ASP A 166 -3.89 2.17 -14.85
N GLU A 167 -3.12 3.25 -14.95
CA GLU A 167 -2.90 3.93 -16.23
C GLU A 167 -1.96 3.11 -17.12
N ILE A 168 -0.94 2.45 -16.49
CA ILE A 168 -0.01 1.56 -17.21
C ILE A 168 -0.76 0.42 -17.87
N ASP A 169 -1.75 -0.17 -17.19
CA ASP A 169 -2.52 -1.30 -17.72
C ASP A 169 -3.35 -0.92 -18.95
N ARG A 170 -3.76 0.35 -19.04
CA ARG A 170 -4.53 0.87 -20.19
C ARG A 170 -3.65 1.26 -21.37
N MET A 171 -2.32 1.30 -21.21
CA MET A 171 -1.39 1.70 -22.26
C MET A 171 -0.96 0.50 -23.10
N SER A 172 -0.89 0.69 -24.43
CA SER A 172 -0.13 -0.20 -25.31
C SER A 172 1.38 -0.05 -25.03
N ASP A 173 2.18 -1.07 -25.39
CA ASP A 173 3.62 -1.03 -25.13
C ASP A 173 4.34 0.15 -25.82
N PRO A 174 4.00 0.57 -27.07
CA PRO A 174 4.57 1.78 -27.64
C PRO A 174 4.18 3.06 -26.89
N ALA A 175 2.93 3.13 -26.40
CA ALA A 175 2.47 4.29 -25.60
C ALA A 175 3.21 4.34 -24.26
N LEU A 176 3.32 3.18 -23.57
CA LEU A 176 4.06 3.08 -22.34
C LEU A 176 5.55 3.46 -22.52
N ALA A 177 6.18 3.03 -23.60
CA ALA A 177 7.56 3.39 -23.90
C ALA A 177 7.75 4.92 -24.07
N ALA A 178 6.82 5.59 -24.73
CA ALA A 178 6.85 7.03 -24.88
C ALA A 178 6.60 7.77 -23.55
N VAL A 179 5.69 7.28 -22.72
CA VAL A 179 5.39 7.83 -21.39
C VAL A 179 6.55 7.58 -20.45
N ALA A 180 7.08 6.35 -20.37
CA ALA A 180 8.13 5.97 -19.45
C ALA A 180 9.43 6.75 -19.67
N ALA A 181 9.75 7.12 -20.91
CA ALA A 181 10.92 7.93 -21.22
C ALA A 181 10.89 9.32 -20.54
N ARG A 182 9.73 9.93 -20.39
CA ARG A 182 9.57 11.31 -19.85
C ARG A 182 9.05 11.35 -18.39
N THR A 183 8.61 10.22 -17.85
CA THR A 183 8.05 10.13 -16.49
C THR A 183 9.15 9.82 -15.49
N THR A 184 9.22 10.59 -14.41
CA THR A 184 10.16 10.37 -13.31
C THR A 184 9.59 9.44 -12.25
N VAL A 185 8.26 9.49 -12.02
CA VAL A 185 7.62 8.81 -10.88
C VAL A 185 6.45 7.95 -11.33
N PHE A 186 6.45 6.69 -10.89
CA PHE A 186 5.36 5.73 -11.06
C PHE A 186 4.94 5.24 -9.68
N ALA A 187 3.65 5.40 -9.34
CA ALA A 187 3.09 5.04 -8.05
C ALA A 187 1.99 3.95 -8.20
N ARG A 188 1.67 3.24 -7.11
CA ARG A 188 0.71 2.12 -7.09
C ARG A 188 1.04 1.01 -8.10
N VAL A 189 2.33 0.78 -8.34
CA VAL A 189 2.81 -0.15 -9.38
C VAL A 189 2.93 -1.56 -8.81
N SER A 190 2.34 -2.54 -9.48
CA SER A 190 2.55 -3.95 -9.20
C SER A 190 3.89 -4.45 -9.73
N PRO A 191 4.41 -5.60 -9.27
CA PRO A 191 5.64 -6.19 -9.79
C PRO A 191 5.60 -6.44 -11.30
N MET A 192 4.45 -6.83 -11.85
CA MET A 192 4.28 -7.05 -13.30
C MET A 192 4.38 -5.72 -14.07
N GLN A 193 3.74 -4.66 -13.58
CA GLN A 193 3.79 -3.33 -14.18
C GLN A 193 5.22 -2.75 -14.08
N LYS A 194 5.94 -2.97 -12.96
CA LYS A 194 7.36 -2.60 -12.83
C LYS A 194 8.20 -3.22 -13.95
N ASN A 195 8.00 -4.51 -14.23
CA ASN A 195 8.68 -5.19 -15.33
C ASN A 195 8.31 -4.60 -16.70
N ARG A 196 7.02 -4.27 -16.94
CA ARG A 196 6.59 -3.61 -18.19
C ARG A 196 7.27 -2.26 -18.39
N ILE A 197 7.41 -1.44 -17.35
CA ILE A 197 8.13 -0.15 -17.42
C ILE A 197 9.59 -0.38 -17.82
N ILE A 198 10.27 -1.34 -17.19
CA ILE A 198 11.66 -1.67 -17.50
C ILE A 198 11.81 -2.10 -18.96
N GLN A 199 10.96 -2.99 -19.45
CA GLN A 199 10.99 -3.42 -20.86
C GLN A 199 10.69 -2.27 -21.83
N ALA A 200 9.74 -1.42 -21.49
CA ALA A 200 9.40 -0.24 -22.27
C ALA A 200 10.59 0.74 -22.41
N LEU A 201 11.37 0.96 -21.35
CA LEU A 201 12.57 1.78 -21.40
C LEU A 201 13.68 1.10 -22.21
N ARG A 202 13.89 -0.22 -22.02
CA ARG A 202 14.88 -1.00 -22.78
C ARG A 202 14.59 -1.01 -24.28
N SER A 203 13.33 -1.09 -24.69
CA SER A 203 12.94 -1.06 -26.11
C SER A 203 13.31 0.26 -26.81
N ARG A 204 13.56 1.32 -26.04
CA ARG A 204 14.07 2.61 -26.54
C ARG A 204 15.59 2.75 -26.48
N GLY A 205 16.31 1.68 -26.15
CA GLY A 205 17.77 1.67 -26.09
C GLY A 205 18.37 2.18 -24.78
N HIS A 206 17.56 2.39 -23.72
CA HIS A 206 18.09 2.79 -22.42
C HIS A 206 18.74 1.61 -21.70
N VAL A 207 19.87 1.88 -21.06
CA VAL A 207 20.50 0.96 -20.09
C VAL A 207 19.88 1.20 -18.73
N ILE A 208 19.39 0.13 -18.08
CA ILE A 208 18.63 0.22 -16.84
C ILE A 208 19.38 -0.44 -15.70
N GLY A 209 19.65 0.29 -14.64
CA GLY A 209 20.01 -0.21 -13.32
C GLY A 209 18.79 -0.19 -12.41
N CYS A 210 18.55 -1.24 -11.63
CA CYS A 210 17.50 -1.30 -10.62
C CYS A 210 18.13 -1.34 -9.23
N LEU A 211 17.64 -0.48 -8.33
CA LEU A 211 17.97 -0.50 -6.91
C LEU A 211 16.69 -0.76 -6.13
N GLY A 212 16.73 -1.68 -5.18
CA GLY A 212 15.59 -2.10 -4.35
C GLY A 212 15.28 -3.59 -4.53
N ASP A 213 14.39 -4.06 -3.66
CA ASP A 213 13.94 -5.46 -3.62
C ASP A 213 12.91 -5.75 -4.71
#